data_8e2b2dfe0b6131a0d04cb3eea694cfbd
#
_entry.id   8e2b2dfe0b6131a0d04cb3eea694cfbd
#
_cell.length_a   1.000
_cell.length_b   1.000
_cell.length_c   1.000
_cell.angle_alpha   90.00
_cell.angle_beta   90.00
_cell.angle_gamma   90.00
#
_symmetry.space_group_name_H-M   'P 1'
#
loop_
_entity.id
_entity.type
_entity.pdbx_description
1 polymer ?
#
loop_
_entity_poly.entity_id
_entity_poly.type
_entity_poly.pdbx_seq_one_letter_code
_entity_poly.pdbx_strand_id
1 'polypeptide(L)'
;VKGKGESVWLGLFFCDILSRYIPLMQKINPKYNVKPYQDAMNQMAKSLNEHAWDGTYYLRAYFDNGAKLGSHENTECKIDLISQSFAVLSGVAPKDRETQALNSVHDLLVDKENGLVKLLTPAFSKSVNNPGYIMSYPEGLRENGGQYTHSVAWYLMALIKAHKYDEAYEYFHMI
;
A
#
# COMPACT_ATOMS: atom_id res chain seq x y z
N VAL A 1 -3.07 19.20 -10.21
CA VAL A 1 -2.05 18.15 -10.44
C VAL A 1 -1.17 18.60 -11.59
N LYS A 2 0.13 18.75 -11.35
CA LYS A 2 1.11 19.16 -12.37
C LYS A 2 1.76 17.95 -13.08
N GLY A 3 1.32 16.73 -12.75
CA GLY A 3 1.78 15.49 -13.36
C GLY A 3 3.21 15.07 -12.96
N LYS A 4 3.68 15.55 -11.80
CA LYS A 4 5.00 15.18 -11.25
C LYS A 4 4.88 14.28 -10.02
N GLY A 5 3.71 14.25 -9.39
CA GLY A 5 3.46 13.39 -8.25
C GLY A 5 3.45 11.92 -8.65
N GLU A 6 3.86 11.04 -7.74
CA GLU A 6 4.02 9.60 -7.98
C GLU A 6 3.26 8.80 -6.94
N SER A 7 2.52 7.78 -7.39
CA SER A 7 1.81 6.86 -6.51
C SER A 7 2.68 5.64 -6.23
N VAL A 8 3.10 5.47 -4.99
CA VAL A 8 3.84 4.28 -4.54
C VAL A 8 2.97 3.02 -4.69
N TRP A 9 1.68 3.10 -4.30
CA TRP A 9 0.75 1.99 -4.51
C TRP A 9 0.68 1.55 -5.96
N LEU A 10 0.61 2.49 -6.92
CA LEU A 10 0.52 2.12 -8.34
C LEU A 10 1.77 1.39 -8.82
N GLY A 11 2.96 1.77 -8.32
CA GLY A 11 4.20 1.05 -8.59
C GLY A 11 4.20 -0.37 -8.02
N LEU A 12 3.71 -0.55 -6.79
CA LEU A 12 3.55 -1.87 -6.17
C LEU A 12 2.53 -2.73 -6.93
N PHE A 13 1.39 -2.16 -7.30
CA PHE A 13 0.35 -2.83 -8.09
C PHE A 13 0.86 -3.24 -9.48
N PHE A 14 1.65 -2.38 -10.14
CA PHE A 14 2.31 -2.72 -11.39
C PHE A 14 3.20 -3.96 -11.25
N CYS A 15 3.98 -4.06 -10.17
CA CYS A 15 4.80 -5.25 -9.90
C CYS A 15 3.93 -6.49 -9.65
N ASP A 16 2.81 -6.38 -8.92
CA ASP A 16 1.86 -7.49 -8.71
C ASP A 16 1.27 -7.99 -10.03
N ILE A 17 0.84 -7.08 -10.91
CA ILE A 17 0.34 -7.45 -12.24
C ILE A 17 1.40 -8.19 -13.04
N LEU A 18 2.62 -7.66 -13.12
CA LEU A 18 3.69 -8.28 -13.92
C LEU A 18 4.12 -9.62 -13.35
N SER A 19 4.12 -9.81 -12.04
CA SER A 19 4.43 -11.09 -11.39
C SER A 19 3.49 -12.23 -11.82
N ARG A 20 2.26 -11.89 -12.20
CA ARG A 20 1.23 -12.83 -12.70
C ARG A 20 1.23 -12.90 -14.23
N TYR A 21 1.42 -11.78 -14.90
CA TYR A 21 1.39 -11.68 -16.36
C TYR A 21 2.55 -12.45 -17.01
N ILE A 22 3.78 -12.29 -16.50
CA ILE A 22 4.97 -12.92 -17.06
C ILE A 22 4.85 -14.45 -17.15
N PRO A 23 4.55 -15.20 -16.05
CA PRO A 23 4.41 -16.65 -16.14
C PRO A 23 3.21 -17.07 -16.99
N LEU A 24 2.12 -16.30 -17.02
CA LEU A 24 0.97 -16.56 -17.87
C LEU A 24 1.37 -16.51 -19.36
N MET A 25 2.07 -15.46 -19.77
CA MET A 25 2.52 -15.30 -21.15
C MET A 25 3.50 -16.38 -21.57
N GLN A 26 4.43 -16.76 -20.70
CA GLN A 26 5.36 -17.87 -20.95
C GLN A 26 4.64 -19.22 -21.10
N LYS A 27 3.55 -19.43 -20.34
CA LYS A 27 2.72 -20.64 -20.46
C LYS A 27 1.93 -20.69 -21.77
N ILE A 28 1.38 -19.54 -22.21
CA ILE A 28 0.61 -19.45 -23.47
C ILE A 28 1.53 -19.53 -24.68
N ASN A 29 2.64 -18.84 -24.66
CA ASN A 29 3.63 -18.81 -25.72
C ASN A 29 5.06 -18.84 -25.13
N PRO A 30 5.69 -20.03 -25.06
CA PRO A 30 7.05 -20.18 -24.52
C PRO A 30 8.13 -19.36 -25.23
N LYS A 31 7.85 -18.91 -26.47
CA LYS A 31 8.77 -18.05 -27.25
C LYS A 31 8.52 -16.56 -27.05
N TYR A 32 7.50 -16.19 -26.27
CA TYR A 32 7.19 -14.78 -26.01
C TYR A 32 8.33 -14.11 -25.23
N ASN A 33 8.83 -12.99 -25.75
CA ASN A 33 9.89 -12.26 -25.06
C ASN A 33 9.35 -11.49 -23.85
N VAL A 34 9.46 -12.07 -22.68
CA VAL A 34 9.03 -11.46 -21.41
C VAL A 34 10.11 -10.56 -20.79
N LYS A 35 11.32 -10.53 -21.34
CA LYS A 35 12.45 -9.79 -20.76
C LYS A 35 12.17 -8.30 -20.51
N PRO A 36 11.56 -7.53 -21.43
CA PRO A 36 11.25 -6.12 -21.16
C PRO A 36 10.35 -5.92 -19.93
N TYR A 37 9.37 -6.81 -19.72
CA TYR A 37 8.47 -6.77 -18.56
C TYR A 37 9.21 -7.14 -17.26
N GLN A 38 10.10 -8.12 -17.33
CA GLN A 38 10.94 -8.52 -16.20
C GLN A 38 11.89 -7.39 -15.79
N ASP A 39 12.53 -6.74 -16.77
CA ASP A 39 13.45 -5.63 -16.53
C ASP A 39 12.69 -4.43 -15.92
N ALA A 40 11.51 -4.10 -16.45
CA ALA A 40 10.66 -3.03 -15.93
C ALA A 40 10.18 -3.32 -14.47
N MET A 41 9.76 -4.56 -14.19
CA MET A 41 9.36 -4.97 -12.85
C MET A 41 10.52 -4.87 -11.85
N ASN A 42 11.70 -5.36 -12.23
CA ASN A 42 12.90 -5.34 -11.38
C ASN A 42 13.35 -3.90 -11.09
N GLN A 43 13.32 -3.03 -12.11
CA GLN A 43 13.65 -1.61 -11.93
C GLN A 43 12.66 -0.90 -11.00
N MET A 44 11.36 -1.16 -11.18
CA MET A 44 10.31 -0.59 -10.31
C MET A 44 10.48 -1.09 -8.87
N ALA A 45 10.66 -2.38 -8.66
CA ALA A 45 10.86 -2.96 -7.33
C ALA A 45 12.09 -2.38 -6.63
N LYS A 46 13.20 -2.19 -7.36
CA LYS A 46 14.39 -1.53 -6.85
C LYS A 46 14.08 -0.09 -6.42
N SER A 47 13.46 0.69 -7.29
CA SER A 47 13.13 2.10 -7.02
C SER A 47 12.21 2.25 -5.81
N LEU A 48 11.19 1.39 -5.68
CA LEU A 48 10.28 1.37 -4.54
C LEU A 48 11.02 1.09 -3.22
N ASN A 49 11.93 0.12 -3.21
CA ASN A 49 12.70 -0.21 -2.01
C ASN A 49 13.76 0.87 -1.64
N GLU A 50 14.27 1.59 -2.62
CA GLU A 50 15.26 2.66 -2.39
C GLU A 50 14.61 3.98 -1.96
N HIS A 51 13.42 4.31 -2.50
CA HIS A 51 12.85 5.65 -2.34
C HIS A 51 11.53 5.67 -1.57
N ALA A 52 10.75 4.59 -1.57
CA ALA A 52 9.42 4.58 -0.94
C ALA A 52 9.40 3.96 0.47
N TRP A 53 10.51 3.48 0.99
CA TRP A 53 10.60 2.97 2.35
C TRP A 53 10.86 4.10 3.35
N ASP A 54 9.97 4.27 4.34
CA ASP A 54 10.00 5.35 5.32
C ASP A 54 10.60 4.94 6.69
N GLY A 55 11.41 3.88 6.70
CA GLY A 55 12.07 3.34 7.91
C GLY A 55 11.31 2.20 8.57
N THR A 56 9.98 2.20 8.57
CA THR A 56 9.13 1.16 9.18
C THR A 56 8.00 0.67 8.28
N TYR A 57 7.63 1.43 7.28
CA TYR A 57 6.59 1.09 6.29
C TYR A 57 6.78 1.86 4.98
N TYR A 58 5.98 1.54 3.95
CA TYR A 58 6.06 2.20 2.65
C TYR A 58 5.20 3.46 2.62
N LEU A 59 5.69 4.49 1.94
CA LEU A 59 4.96 5.71 1.61
C LEU A 59 3.69 5.40 0.81
N ARG A 60 2.72 6.30 0.84
CA ARG A 60 1.53 6.25 -0.02
C ARG A 60 1.83 6.83 -1.41
N ALA A 61 2.50 7.97 -1.45
CA ALA A 61 2.77 8.72 -2.67
C ALA A 61 3.79 9.85 -2.43
N TYR A 62 4.17 10.50 -3.53
CA TYR A 62 4.80 11.82 -3.53
C TYR A 62 3.88 12.84 -4.18
N PHE A 63 3.78 14.04 -3.61
CA PHE A 63 3.11 15.18 -4.20
C PHE A 63 3.92 15.76 -5.37
N ASP A 64 3.29 16.63 -6.20
CA ASP A 64 3.95 17.32 -7.33
C ASP A 64 5.17 18.17 -6.94
N ASN A 65 5.28 18.53 -5.67
CA ASN A 65 6.41 19.29 -5.10
C ASN A 65 7.48 18.38 -4.44
N GLY A 66 7.34 17.06 -4.56
CA GLY A 66 8.24 16.07 -3.98
C GLY A 66 8.01 15.78 -2.49
N ALA A 67 7.03 16.43 -1.85
CA ALA A 67 6.68 16.12 -0.46
C ALA A 67 6.10 14.70 -0.35
N LYS A 68 6.46 14.01 0.73
CA LYS A 68 5.98 12.66 1.02
C LYS A 68 4.53 12.67 1.49
N LEU A 69 3.79 11.62 1.16
CA LEU A 69 2.47 11.29 1.68
C LEU A 69 2.50 9.86 2.24
N GLY A 70 1.91 9.66 3.41
CA GLY A 70 1.98 8.35 4.09
C GLY A 70 3.34 8.13 4.77
N SER A 71 3.93 9.15 5.34
CA SER A 71 5.20 9.17 6.05
C SER A 71 5.00 9.48 7.53
N HIS A 72 5.87 8.90 8.38
CA HIS A 72 5.91 9.28 9.80
C HIS A 72 6.19 10.79 10.02
N GLU A 73 6.78 11.45 9.03
CA GLU A 73 7.04 12.90 9.04
C GLU A 73 5.75 13.74 8.85
N ASN A 74 4.68 13.14 8.32
CA ASN A 74 3.44 13.85 8.07
C ASN A 74 2.65 14.09 9.38
N THR A 75 1.86 15.15 9.45
CA THR A 75 0.91 15.40 10.54
C THR A 75 -0.40 14.65 10.33
N GLU A 76 -0.82 14.49 9.08
CA GLU A 76 -2.01 13.77 8.62
C GLU A 76 -1.60 12.69 7.60
N CYS A 77 -2.35 11.62 7.51
CA CYS A 77 -2.02 10.45 6.68
C CYS A 77 -0.57 10.00 6.87
N LYS A 78 -0.21 9.66 8.11
CA LYS A 78 1.14 9.14 8.42
C LYS A 78 1.36 7.78 7.80
N ILE A 79 0.31 6.95 7.73
CA ILE A 79 0.34 5.62 7.15
C ILE A 79 -0.93 5.38 6.33
N ASP A 80 -0.81 4.60 5.27
CA ASP A 80 -1.91 4.18 4.39
C ASP A 80 -1.90 2.65 4.24
N LEU A 81 -3.06 2.02 4.38
CA LEU A 81 -3.25 0.57 4.37
C LEU A 81 -2.89 -0.08 3.03
N ILE A 82 -3.21 0.61 1.92
CA ILE A 82 -3.09 0.03 0.58
C ILE A 82 -1.64 -0.21 0.19
N SER A 83 -0.75 0.74 0.50
CA SER A 83 0.68 0.60 0.19
C SER A 83 1.31 -0.57 0.94
N GLN A 84 0.97 -0.76 2.22
CA GLN A 84 1.49 -1.87 3.02
C GLN A 84 0.97 -3.21 2.49
N SER A 85 -0.32 -3.30 2.19
CA SER A 85 -0.93 -4.50 1.62
C SER A 85 -0.28 -4.90 0.30
N PHE A 86 -0.10 -3.95 -0.62
CA PHE A 86 0.51 -4.24 -1.93
C PHE A 86 2.02 -4.44 -1.87
N ALA A 87 2.73 -3.90 -0.89
CA ALA A 87 4.15 -4.22 -0.66
C ALA A 87 4.34 -5.73 -0.42
N VAL A 88 3.41 -6.34 0.32
CA VAL A 88 3.37 -7.79 0.55
C VAL A 88 2.84 -8.54 -0.67
N LEU A 89 1.67 -8.14 -1.21
CA LEU A 89 1.00 -8.83 -2.32
C LEU A 89 1.85 -8.88 -3.59
N SER A 90 2.57 -7.82 -3.91
CA SER A 90 3.47 -7.78 -5.07
C SER A 90 4.74 -8.62 -4.88
N GLY A 91 5.13 -8.90 -3.63
CA GLY A 91 6.43 -9.51 -3.31
C GLY A 91 7.63 -8.57 -3.47
N VAL A 92 7.38 -7.26 -3.57
CA VAL A 92 8.44 -6.23 -3.69
C VAL A 92 9.16 -6.04 -2.35
N ALA A 93 8.43 -6.11 -1.24
CA ALA A 93 9.01 -5.94 0.08
C ALA A 93 9.93 -7.11 0.45
N PRO A 94 11.18 -6.86 0.90
CA PRO A 94 11.98 -7.86 1.60
C PRO A 94 11.24 -8.36 2.85
N LYS A 95 11.52 -9.58 3.30
CA LYS A 95 10.78 -10.22 4.41
C LYS A 95 10.80 -9.45 5.73
N ASP A 96 11.90 -8.81 6.04
CA ASP A 96 12.02 -7.93 7.21
C ASP A 96 11.12 -6.71 7.11
N ARG A 97 11.07 -6.06 5.94
CA ARG A 97 10.20 -4.91 5.67
C ARG A 97 8.72 -5.31 5.57
N GLU A 98 8.43 -6.49 5.01
CA GLU A 98 7.08 -7.06 4.99
C GLU A 98 6.54 -7.16 6.42
N THR A 99 7.33 -7.75 7.33
CA THR A 99 6.96 -7.91 8.73
C THR A 99 6.77 -6.55 9.42
N GLN A 100 7.69 -5.61 9.23
CA GLN A 100 7.60 -4.27 9.83
C GLN A 100 6.38 -3.50 9.33
N ALA A 101 6.10 -3.55 8.01
CA ALA A 101 4.94 -2.89 7.41
C ALA A 101 3.63 -3.45 7.96
N LEU A 102 3.48 -4.77 8.05
CA LEU A 102 2.28 -5.40 8.62
C LEU A 102 2.10 -5.09 10.11
N ASN A 103 3.19 -5.08 10.90
CA ASN A 103 3.14 -4.67 12.31
C ASN A 103 2.73 -3.20 12.44
N SER A 104 3.24 -2.31 11.58
CA SER A 104 2.84 -0.90 11.57
C SER A 104 1.35 -0.72 11.25
N VAL A 105 0.79 -1.53 10.35
CA VAL A 105 -0.66 -1.55 10.10
C VAL A 105 -1.42 -2.00 11.34
N HIS A 106 -0.98 -3.10 11.98
CA HIS A 106 -1.60 -3.59 13.22
C HIS A 106 -1.63 -2.50 14.29
N ASP A 107 -0.51 -1.83 14.53
CA ASP A 107 -0.37 -0.86 15.61
C ASP A 107 -1.08 0.47 15.35
N LEU A 108 -1.18 0.89 14.08
CA LEU A 108 -1.64 2.23 13.74
C LEU A 108 -3.02 2.27 13.08
N LEU A 109 -3.42 1.21 12.38
CA LEU A 109 -4.66 1.21 11.59
C LEU A 109 -5.73 0.26 12.12
N VAL A 110 -5.35 -0.79 12.87
CA VAL A 110 -6.32 -1.72 13.45
C VAL A 110 -6.85 -1.14 14.77
N ASP A 111 -8.15 -0.93 14.81
CA ASP A 111 -8.87 -0.43 15.97
C ASP A 111 -9.76 -1.57 16.51
N LYS A 112 -9.19 -2.39 17.40
CA LYS A 112 -9.88 -3.55 17.96
C LYS A 112 -11.05 -3.17 18.87
N GLU A 113 -10.95 -2.02 19.55
CA GLU A 113 -12.00 -1.54 20.44
C GLU A 113 -13.29 -1.22 19.68
N ASN A 114 -13.13 -0.58 18.50
CA ASN A 114 -14.26 -0.20 17.65
C ASN A 114 -14.53 -1.23 16.53
N GLY A 115 -13.75 -2.30 16.44
CA GLY A 115 -13.94 -3.38 15.46
C GLY A 115 -13.76 -2.93 14.02
N LEU A 116 -12.70 -2.15 13.72
CA LEU A 116 -12.46 -1.67 12.35
C LEU A 116 -10.98 -1.58 11.99
N VAL A 117 -10.71 -1.57 10.68
CA VAL A 117 -9.37 -1.33 10.11
C VAL A 117 -9.43 -0.05 9.27
N LYS A 118 -8.71 0.98 9.71
CA LYS A 118 -8.69 2.29 9.06
C LYS A 118 -7.93 2.24 7.73
N LEU A 119 -8.39 3.01 6.75
CA LEU A 119 -7.68 3.15 5.48
C LEU A 119 -6.37 3.92 5.64
N LEU A 120 -6.39 4.99 6.41
CA LEU A 120 -5.25 5.84 6.73
C LEU A 120 -5.42 6.51 8.10
N THR A 121 -4.33 6.99 8.68
CA THR A 121 -4.39 7.75 9.94
C THR A 121 -3.20 8.71 10.05
N PRO A 122 -3.35 9.88 10.74
CA PRO A 122 -4.63 10.58 11.02
C PRO A 122 -5.37 10.98 9.75
N ALA A 123 -6.68 11.17 9.84
CA ALA A 123 -7.49 11.67 8.73
C ALA A 123 -7.05 13.08 8.29
N PHE A 124 -7.38 13.46 7.07
CA PHE A 124 -7.12 14.81 6.57
C PHE A 124 -8.14 15.81 7.09
N SER A 125 -7.67 16.95 7.58
CA SER A 125 -8.51 18.09 7.99
C SER A 125 -7.91 19.44 7.61
N LYS A 126 -6.58 19.58 7.71
CA LYS A 126 -5.85 20.85 7.52
C LYS A 126 -4.54 20.68 6.74
N SER A 127 -4.47 19.68 5.88
CA SER A 127 -3.24 19.37 5.15
C SER A 127 -2.73 20.55 4.34
N VAL A 128 -1.45 20.88 4.49
CA VAL A 128 -0.77 21.93 3.72
C VAL A 128 -0.70 21.55 2.23
N ASN A 129 -0.43 20.28 1.94
CA ASN A 129 -0.48 19.75 0.59
C ASN A 129 -1.88 19.19 0.33
N ASN A 130 -2.54 19.67 -0.70
CA ASN A 130 -3.90 19.26 -1.02
C ASN A 130 -3.93 17.78 -1.47
N PRO A 131 -4.52 16.86 -0.68
CA PRO A 131 -4.61 15.44 -1.04
C PRO A 131 -5.72 15.15 -2.07
N GLY A 132 -6.36 16.19 -2.61
CA GLY A 132 -7.48 16.06 -3.54
C GLY A 132 -8.83 15.96 -2.82
N TYR A 133 -9.78 15.28 -3.45
CA TYR A 133 -11.18 15.20 -2.97
C TYR A 133 -11.33 14.48 -1.62
N ILE A 134 -10.35 13.68 -1.21
CA ILE A 134 -10.42 12.90 0.04
C ILE A 134 -10.64 13.83 1.25
N MET A 135 -9.97 14.98 1.28
CA MET A 135 -10.11 15.96 2.35
C MET A 135 -11.50 16.64 2.42
N SER A 136 -12.34 16.49 1.39
CA SER A 136 -13.71 16.99 1.42
C SER A 136 -14.68 16.13 2.24
N TYR A 137 -14.30 14.90 2.57
CA TYR A 137 -15.07 14.04 3.47
C TYR A 137 -14.71 14.36 4.94
N PRO A 138 -15.69 14.32 5.86
CA PRO A 138 -15.41 14.38 7.29
C PRO A 138 -14.39 13.33 7.72
N GLU A 139 -13.62 13.64 8.77
CA GLU A 139 -12.66 12.70 9.35
C GLU A 139 -13.34 11.40 9.79
N GLY A 140 -12.75 10.26 9.47
CA GLY A 140 -13.29 8.92 9.73
C GLY A 140 -14.37 8.46 8.76
N LEU A 141 -14.69 9.24 7.72
CA LEU A 141 -15.70 8.88 6.74
C LEU A 141 -15.05 8.52 5.38
N ARG A 142 -15.51 7.39 4.80
CA ARG A 142 -15.07 6.90 3.49
C ARG A 142 -13.53 6.83 3.42
N GLU A 143 -12.92 7.37 2.33
CA GLU A 143 -11.47 7.34 2.14
C GLU A 143 -10.70 8.24 3.11
N ASN A 144 -11.37 9.12 3.85
CA ASN A 144 -10.72 10.01 4.80
C ASN A 144 -10.58 9.38 6.20
N GLY A 145 -9.86 8.28 6.29
CA GLY A 145 -9.54 7.61 7.54
C GLY A 145 -10.61 6.64 8.05
N GLY A 146 -11.72 6.44 7.31
CA GLY A 146 -12.71 5.41 7.63
C GLY A 146 -12.23 4.01 7.26
N GLN A 147 -13.03 3.00 7.62
CA GLN A 147 -12.86 1.65 7.10
C GLN A 147 -13.36 1.61 5.66
N TYR A 148 -12.46 1.29 4.73
CA TYR A 148 -12.78 1.13 3.33
C TYR A 148 -12.66 -0.35 2.96
N THR A 149 -13.79 -1.04 2.84
CA THR A 149 -13.88 -2.51 2.86
C THR A 149 -12.96 -3.20 1.85
N HIS A 150 -12.85 -2.70 0.61
CA HIS A 150 -11.98 -3.35 -0.38
C HIS A 150 -10.49 -3.26 0.00
N SER A 151 -10.04 -2.20 0.66
CA SER A 151 -8.66 -2.10 1.14
C SER A 151 -8.38 -3.06 2.29
N VAL A 152 -9.38 -3.30 3.13
CA VAL A 152 -9.29 -4.32 4.19
C VAL A 152 -9.21 -5.72 3.58
N ALA A 153 -9.99 -6.00 2.52
CA ALA A 153 -9.89 -7.27 1.81
C ALA A 153 -8.47 -7.51 1.25
N TRP A 154 -7.82 -6.50 0.69
CA TRP A 154 -6.42 -6.60 0.26
C TRP A 154 -5.45 -6.82 1.44
N TYR A 155 -5.72 -6.19 2.58
CA TYR A 155 -4.92 -6.43 3.79
C TYR A 155 -5.05 -7.87 4.30
N LEU A 156 -6.27 -8.42 4.32
CA LEU A 156 -6.49 -9.83 4.66
C LEU A 156 -5.74 -10.77 3.72
N MET A 157 -5.76 -10.50 2.41
CA MET A 157 -4.97 -11.25 1.43
C MET A 157 -3.46 -11.15 1.70
N ALA A 158 -2.97 -9.98 2.10
CA ALA A 158 -1.57 -9.77 2.45
C ALA A 158 -1.18 -10.55 3.71
N LEU A 159 -2.02 -10.55 4.74
CA LEU A 159 -1.83 -11.35 5.96
C LEU A 159 -1.77 -12.85 5.64
N ILE A 160 -2.70 -13.35 4.82
CA ILE A 160 -2.71 -14.75 4.38
C ILE A 160 -1.41 -15.08 3.62
N LYS A 161 -0.97 -14.22 2.71
CA LYS A 161 0.29 -14.40 1.97
C LYS A 161 1.51 -14.40 2.90
N ALA A 162 1.47 -13.62 3.98
CA ALA A 162 2.51 -13.57 5.01
C ALA A 162 2.38 -14.69 6.07
N HIS A 163 1.44 -15.64 5.91
CA HIS A 163 1.14 -16.73 6.85
C HIS A 163 0.64 -16.26 8.24
N LYS A 164 0.07 -15.06 8.34
CA LYS A 164 -0.54 -14.50 9.55
C LYS A 164 -2.05 -14.84 9.58
N TYR A 165 -2.38 -16.12 9.65
CA TYR A 165 -3.76 -16.61 9.46
C TYR A 165 -4.70 -16.21 10.59
N ASP A 166 -4.22 -16.21 11.84
CA ASP A 166 -5.04 -15.86 13.02
C ASP A 166 -5.44 -14.37 12.97
N GLU A 167 -4.49 -13.48 12.62
CA GLU A 167 -4.78 -12.05 12.42
C GLU A 167 -5.76 -11.84 11.25
N ALA A 168 -5.57 -12.56 10.13
CA ALA A 168 -6.48 -12.48 9.00
C ALA A 168 -7.90 -12.93 9.37
N TYR A 169 -8.03 -13.99 10.14
CA TYR A 169 -9.32 -14.50 10.61
C TYR A 169 -9.98 -13.50 11.59
N GLU A 170 -9.24 -12.99 12.56
CA GLU A 170 -9.73 -11.99 13.51
C GLU A 170 -10.27 -10.75 12.77
N TYR A 171 -9.50 -10.20 11.84
CA TYR A 171 -9.89 -8.95 11.14
C TYR A 171 -10.97 -9.18 10.09
N PHE A 172 -11.11 -10.39 9.55
CA PHE A 172 -12.25 -10.72 8.70
C PHE A 172 -13.59 -10.58 9.44
N HIS A 173 -13.63 -10.85 10.74
CA HIS A 173 -14.82 -10.68 11.54
C HIS A 173 -15.10 -9.23 11.98
N MET A 174 -14.20 -8.30 11.65
CA MET A 174 -14.36 -6.86 11.94
C MET A 174 -15.03 -6.10 10.76
N ILE A 175 -15.29 -6.77 9.60
CA ILE A 175 -15.84 -6.14 8.39
C ILE A 175 -17.20 -6.69 8.00
#